data_e2a33953b3df9e13499bdf7c5a9e53cf
#
_entry.id   e2a33953b3df9e13499bdf7c5a9e53cf
#
_cell.length_a   1.000
_cell.length_b   1.000
_cell.length_c   1.000
_cell.angle_alpha   90.00
_cell.angle_beta   90.00
_cell.angle_gamma   90.00
#
_symmetry.space_group_name_H-M   'P 1'
#
loop_
_entity.id
_entity.type
_entity.pdbx_description
1 polymer ?
#
loop_
_entity_poly.entity_id
_entity_poly.type
_entity_poly.pdbx_seq_one_letter_code
_entity_poly.pdbx_strand_id
1 'polypeptide(L)'
;MKKSLILMAAIFLFSASCDRSHIQQAQVPVPAGDSELDREIRRVMEKGINLEERKRQIPAIAVAFARRTEPQRANRLAALCYLKTLGTPFMPMDMAEIALTETGGHGLASKSVSYKGARGVWQVMPVRARTHGYSARDLQDDEKCAEAAVRELYSKLLMANGNLVKAKKLYCGWGPQANAYEARRRQYRKELLEEMTRFAQQGDIREKVARAL
;
A
#
# COMPACT_ATOMS: atom_id res chain seq x y z
N MET A 1 22.12 -68.50 51.46
CA MET A 1 20.85 -68.83 50.75
C MET A 1 20.53 -67.71 49.78
N LYS A 2 20.13 -68.09 48.57
CA LYS A 2 19.58 -67.26 47.46
C LYS A 2 20.62 -66.62 46.51
N LYS A 3 21.00 -67.34 45.53
CA LYS A 3 20.59 -67.59 44.18
C LYS A 3 20.82 -66.37 43.28
N SER A 4 21.94 -66.48 42.53
CA SER A 4 22.27 -65.69 41.37
C SER A 4 21.26 -65.88 40.25
N LEU A 5 20.96 -64.80 39.51
CA LEU A 5 20.36 -64.92 38.21
C LEU A 5 21.11 -63.97 37.29
N ILE A 6 21.88 -64.55 36.39
CA ILE A 6 22.58 -63.88 35.29
C ILE A 6 21.57 -63.68 34.18
N LEU A 7 21.36 -62.43 33.78
CA LEU A 7 20.55 -62.12 32.61
C LEU A 7 21.47 -61.58 31.54
N MET A 8 21.66 -62.40 30.47
CA MET A 8 22.35 -62.03 29.28
C MET A 8 21.48 -61.02 28.50
N ALA A 9 22.03 -59.82 28.26
CA ALA A 9 21.41 -58.88 27.37
C ALA A 9 21.99 -59.09 25.96
N ALA A 10 21.17 -59.58 25.05
CA ALA A 10 21.46 -59.67 23.64
C ALA A 10 21.40 -58.25 23.00
N ILE A 11 22.51 -57.79 22.51
CA ILE A 11 22.60 -56.55 21.73
C ILE A 11 22.11 -56.82 20.33
N PHE A 12 20.89 -56.40 20.00
CA PHE A 12 20.41 -56.34 18.60
C PHE A 12 20.91 -55.05 17.97
N LEU A 13 21.90 -55.17 17.08
CA LEU A 13 22.29 -54.11 16.18
C LEU A 13 21.22 -54.02 15.07
N PHE A 14 20.31 -53.04 15.25
CA PHE A 14 19.45 -52.61 14.12
C PHE A 14 20.25 -51.68 13.23
N SER A 15 20.70 -52.21 12.12
CA SER A 15 21.17 -51.42 10.97
C SER A 15 19.93 -50.77 10.34
N ALA A 16 19.68 -49.50 10.68
CA ALA A 16 18.71 -48.68 10.00
C ALA A 16 19.24 -48.34 8.61
N SER A 17 18.79 -49.10 7.63
CA SER A 17 18.90 -48.76 6.22
C SER A 17 18.03 -47.53 5.95
N CYS A 18 18.63 -46.34 5.79
CA CYS A 18 17.93 -45.17 5.29
C CYS A 18 17.55 -45.40 3.84
N ASP A 19 16.37 -45.92 3.65
CA ASP A 19 15.71 -45.93 2.32
C ASP A 19 15.35 -44.45 1.99
N ARG A 20 16.16 -43.86 1.12
CA ARG A 20 15.84 -42.57 0.48
C ARG A 20 14.70 -42.82 -0.49
N SER A 21 13.50 -42.95 0.02
CA SER A 21 12.31 -42.83 -0.82
C SER A 21 12.32 -41.48 -1.51
N HIS A 22 12.58 -41.47 -2.80
CA HIS A 22 12.35 -40.39 -3.72
C HIS A 22 10.90 -39.91 -3.49
N ILE A 23 10.73 -38.80 -2.84
CA ILE A 23 9.50 -38.04 -2.89
C ILE A 23 9.46 -37.51 -4.33
N GLN A 24 8.85 -38.28 -5.22
CA GLN A 24 8.36 -37.74 -6.47
C GLN A 24 7.36 -36.62 -6.10
N GLN A 25 7.81 -35.38 -6.18
CA GLN A 25 6.91 -34.26 -6.24
C GLN A 25 5.94 -34.52 -7.38
N ALA A 26 4.72 -34.86 -7.03
CA ALA A 26 3.63 -34.94 -7.98
C ALA A 26 3.55 -33.50 -8.61
N GLN A 27 4.04 -33.38 -9.84
CA GLN A 27 3.81 -32.21 -10.67
C GLN A 27 2.31 -32.17 -10.91
N VAL A 28 1.62 -31.30 -10.13
CA VAL A 28 0.25 -30.93 -10.41
C VAL A 28 0.26 -30.38 -11.84
N PRO A 29 -0.47 -30.97 -12.78
CA PRO A 29 -0.54 -30.43 -14.12
C PRO A 29 -1.07 -29.02 -14.05
N VAL A 30 -0.23 -28.04 -14.34
CA VAL A 30 -0.69 -26.66 -14.55
C VAL A 30 -1.54 -26.70 -15.81
N PRO A 31 -2.83 -26.40 -15.77
CA PRO A 31 -3.67 -26.39 -16.95
C PRO A 31 -3.06 -25.41 -17.95
N ALA A 32 -2.66 -25.91 -19.10
CA ALA A 32 -2.16 -25.13 -20.21
C ALA A 32 -3.35 -24.38 -20.84
N GLY A 33 -3.60 -23.18 -20.34
CA GLY A 33 -4.59 -22.25 -20.82
C GLY A 33 -4.74 -21.14 -19.79
N ASP A 34 -4.34 -19.91 -20.17
CA ASP A 34 -4.57 -18.75 -19.32
C ASP A 34 -6.07 -18.67 -19.01
N SER A 35 -6.47 -19.08 -17.83
CA SER A 35 -7.85 -18.88 -17.37
C SER A 35 -8.13 -17.36 -17.36
N GLU A 36 -9.40 -16.99 -17.50
CA GLU A 36 -9.81 -15.58 -17.41
C GLU A 36 -9.33 -14.97 -16.09
N LEU A 37 -9.32 -15.77 -15.02
CA LEU A 37 -8.79 -15.39 -13.71
C LEU A 37 -7.27 -15.14 -13.76
N ASP A 38 -6.49 -16.00 -14.43
CA ASP A 38 -5.04 -15.81 -14.56
C ASP A 38 -4.69 -14.57 -15.39
N ARG A 39 -5.47 -14.30 -16.43
CA ARG A 39 -5.35 -13.05 -17.21
C ARG A 39 -5.71 -11.82 -16.40
N GLU A 40 -6.75 -11.88 -15.57
CA GLU A 40 -7.14 -10.78 -14.71
C GLU A 40 -6.12 -10.57 -13.57
N ILE A 41 -5.65 -11.66 -12.93
CA ILE A 41 -4.56 -11.62 -11.95
C ILE A 41 -3.31 -11.02 -12.59
N ARG A 42 -2.90 -11.47 -13.77
CA ARG A 42 -1.74 -10.94 -14.50
C ARG A 42 -1.93 -9.46 -14.82
N ARG A 43 -3.11 -9.06 -15.32
CA ARG A 43 -3.45 -7.66 -15.60
C ARG A 43 -3.41 -6.79 -14.34
N VAL A 44 -3.91 -7.29 -13.21
CA VAL A 44 -3.85 -6.60 -11.91
C VAL A 44 -2.41 -6.55 -11.43
N MET A 45 -1.67 -7.63 -11.58
CA MET A 45 -0.25 -7.71 -11.22
C MET A 45 0.61 -6.80 -12.11
N GLU A 46 0.45 -6.79 -13.40
CA GLU A 46 1.19 -5.92 -14.33
C GLU A 46 0.89 -4.44 -14.08
N LYS A 47 -0.36 -4.08 -13.75
CA LYS A 47 -0.73 -2.73 -13.33
C LYS A 47 -0.31 -2.38 -11.91
N GLY A 48 -0.09 -3.38 -11.06
CA GLY A 48 0.16 -3.20 -9.63
C GLY A 48 1.62 -3.28 -9.19
N ILE A 49 2.50 -3.82 -10.02
CA ILE A 49 3.83 -4.21 -9.56
C ILE A 49 4.95 -3.46 -10.28
N ASN A 50 4.98 -2.18 -10.11
CA ASN A 50 6.29 -1.56 -10.08
C ASN A 50 6.63 -1.22 -8.62
N LEU A 51 7.02 -2.23 -7.82
CA LEU A 51 7.39 -2.04 -6.42
C LEU A 51 8.50 -1.00 -6.29
N GLU A 52 9.46 -0.98 -7.20
CA GLU A 52 10.54 -0.01 -7.19
C GLU A 52 10.03 1.39 -7.53
N GLU A 53 9.16 1.53 -8.50
CA GLU A 53 8.54 2.83 -8.82
C GLU A 53 7.68 3.33 -7.64
N ARG A 54 6.96 2.45 -6.96
CA ARG A 54 6.20 2.78 -5.74
C ARG A 54 7.11 3.22 -4.62
N LYS A 55 8.23 2.52 -4.39
CA LYS A 55 9.21 2.87 -3.36
C LYS A 55 9.88 4.22 -3.65
N ARG A 56 10.20 4.52 -4.91
CA ARG A 56 10.78 5.81 -5.32
C ARG A 56 9.90 7.01 -4.97
N GLN A 57 8.58 6.81 -4.85
CA GLN A 57 7.65 7.88 -4.50
C GLN A 57 7.68 8.23 -3.01
N ILE A 58 8.08 7.30 -2.12
CA ILE A 58 8.01 7.49 -0.66
C ILE A 58 8.81 8.71 -0.19
N PRO A 59 10.08 8.92 -0.57
CA PRO A 59 10.85 10.07 -0.11
C PRO A 59 10.22 11.40 -0.53
N ALA A 60 9.73 11.50 -1.76
CA ALA A 60 9.06 12.70 -2.27
C ALA A 60 7.79 13.01 -1.49
N ILE A 61 6.97 11.99 -1.20
CA ILE A 61 5.76 12.13 -0.39
C ILE A 61 6.11 12.57 1.02
N ALA A 62 7.13 11.96 1.64
CA ALA A 62 7.56 12.30 2.99
C ALA A 62 8.01 13.77 3.10
N VAL A 63 8.78 14.28 2.13
CA VAL A 63 9.20 15.70 2.09
C VAL A 63 8.01 16.64 1.90
N ALA A 64 7.10 16.32 0.99
CA ALA A 64 5.90 17.13 0.78
C ALA A 64 5.02 17.19 2.04
N PHE A 65 4.91 16.07 2.77
CA PHE A 65 4.17 16.00 4.04
C PHE A 65 4.90 16.73 5.17
N ALA A 66 6.24 16.64 5.25
CA ALA A 66 7.04 17.28 6.29
C ALA A 66 6.97 18.81 6.25
N ARG A 67 6.56 19.41 5.14
CA ARG A 67 6.24 20.85 5.08
C ARG A 67 4.96 21.23 5.86
N ARG A 68 4.17 20.24 6.27
CA ARG A 68 2.83 20.43 6.86
C ARG A 68 2.65 19.79 8.22
N THR A 69 3.50 18.84 8.55
CA THR A 69 3.45 18.12 9.84
C THR A 69 4.85 17.73 10.28
N GLU A 70 4.99 17.18 11.48
CA GLU A 70 6.25 16.69 12.03
C GLU A 70 6.89 15.63 11.13
N PRO A 71 8.24 15.63 10.95
CA PRO A 71 8.94 14.73 10.04
C PRO A 71 8.65 13.25 10.29
N GLN A 72 8.58 12.83 11.55
CA GLN A 72 8.28 11.44 11.92
C GLN A 72 6.87 11.05 11.46
N ARG A 73 5.90 11.94 11.66
CA ARG A 73 4.54 11.74 11.19
C ARG A 73 4.45 11.74 9.67
N ALA A 74 5.17 12.64 9.01
CA ALA A 74 5.24 12.70 7.55
C ALA A 74 5.74 11.37 6.95
N ASN A 75 6.81 10.80 7.50
CA ASN A 75 7.35 9.51 7.10
C ASN A 75 6.31 8.38 7.29
N ARG A 76 5.61 8.37 8.44
CA ARG A 76 4.56 7.38 8.72
C ARG A 76 3.42 7.50 7.71
N LEU A 77 2.93 8.69 7.42
CA LEU A 77 1.85 8.90 6.43
C LEU A 77 2.30 8.52 5.01
N ALA A 78 3.54 8.83 4.62
CA ALA A 78 4.11 8.40 3.34
C ALA A 78 4.20 6.87 3.24
N ALA A 79 4.61 6.19 4.31
CA ALA A 79 4.60 4.73 4.39
C ALA A 79 3.18 4.16 4.25
N LEU A 80 2.17 4.79 4.86
CA LEU A 80 0.76 4.38 4.70
C LEU A 80 0.28 4.54 3.25
N CYS A 81 0.64 5.63 2.55
CA CYS A 81 0.34 5.78 1.13
C CYS A 81 0.91 4.61 0.31
N TYR A 82 2.12 4.16 0.62
CA TYR A 82 2.74 3.01 -0.03
C TYR A 82 2.03 1.71 0.33
N LEU A 83 1.93 1.39 1.63
CA LEU A 83 1.44 0.10 2.11
C LEU A 83 -0.01 -0.15 1.70
N LYS A 84 -0.88 0.86 1.82
CA LYS A 84 -2.32 0.68 1.55
C LYS A 84 -2.65 0.71 0.06
N THR A 85 -1.72 1.11 -0.80
CA THR A 85 -1.89 1.02 -2.26
C THR A 85 -1.30 -0.27 -2.86
N LEU A 86 -0.60 -1.10 -2.08
CA LEU A 86 -0.13 -2.41 -2.55
C LEU A 86 -1.31 -3.29 -3.00
N GLY A 87 -1.15 -3.97 -4.14
CA GLY A 87 -2.21 -4.80 -4.71
C GLY A 87 -3.41 -4.03 -5.28
N THR A 88 -3.32 -2.71 -5.39
CA THR A 88 -4.36 -1.85 -5.98
C THR A 88 -3.87 -1.17 -7.26
N PRO A 89 -4.79 -0.65 -8.12
CA PRO A 89 -4.40 0.12 -9.30
C PRO A 89 -3.86 1.52 -8.97
N PHE A 90 -3.79 1.90 -7.69
CA PHE A 90 -3.36 3.23 -7.25
C PHE A 90 -1.88 3.25 -6.94
N MET A 91 -1.23 4.37 -7.26
CA MET A 91 0.14 4.65 -6.82
C MET A 91 0.14 5.36 -5.46
N PRO A 92 1.22 5.26 -4.64
CA PRO A 92 1.33 5.99 -3.38
C PRO A 92 1.05 7.48 -3.53
N MET A 93 1.51 8.09 -4.63
CA MET A 93 1.29 9.48 -4.95
C MET A 93 -0.19 9.84 -5.16
N ASP A 94 -1.03 8.90 -5.60
CA ASP A 94 -2.47 9.14 -5.73
C ASP A 94 -3.13 9.36 -4.37
N MET A 95 -2.71 8.60 -3.37
CA MET A 95 -3.17 8.76 -1.98
C MET A 95 -2.60 10.01 -1.34
N ALA A 96 -1.32 10.34 -1.64
CA ALA A 96 -0.66 11.52 -1.10
C ALA A 96 -1.32 12.82 -1.61
N GLU A 97 -1.62 12.92 -2.91
CA GLU A 97 -2.28 14.12 -3.45
C GLU A 97 -3.70 14.32 -2.87
N ILE A 98 -4.43 13.23 -2.57
CA ILE A 98 -5.73 13.31 -1.89
C ILE A 98 -5.52 13.83 -0.46
N ALA A 99 -4.62 13.24 0.33
CA ALA A 99 -4.33 13.68 1.69
C ALA A 99 -3.98 15.18 1.76
N LEU A 100 -3.09 15.63 0.86
CA LEU A 100 -2.71 17.04 0.76
C LEU A 100 -3.89 17.93 0.39
N THR A 101 -4.75 17.48 -0.51
CA THR A 101 -5.91 18.26 -0.95
C THR A 101 -6.96 18.39 0.15
N GLU A 102 -7.16 17.34 0.92
CA GLU A 102 -8.16 17.25 1.99
C GLU A 102 -7.71 18.00 3.26
N THR A 103 -6.49 17.72 3.73
CA THR A 103 -6.02 18.19 5.03
C THR A 103 -4.64 18.84 5.03
N GLY A 104 -4.01 19.04 3.86
CA GLY A 104 -2.68 19.66 3.77
C GLY A 104 -2.64 21.06 4.39
N GLY A 105 -3.69 21.87 4.25
CA GLY A 105 -3.84 23.16 4.90
C GLY A 105 -4.12 23.10 6.40
N HIS A 106 -4.37 21.90 6.97
CA HIS A 106 -4.67 21.65 8.39
C HIS A 106 -3.65 20.71 9.03
N GLY A 107 -2.41 20.70 8.56
CA GLY A 107 -1.31 19.94 9.14
C GLY A 107 -1.46 18.42 9.04
N LEU A 108 -2.23 17.91 8.09
CA LEU A 108 -2.51 16.48 7.93
C LEU A 108 -2.99 15.81 9.22
N ALA A 109 -3.86 16.51 9.99
CA ALA A 109 -4.25 16.09 11.31
C ALA A 109 -5.22 14.89 11.29
N SER A 110 -4.95 13.84 12.09
CA SER A 110 -5.80 12.63 12.21
C SER A 110 -7.21 12.95 12.70
N LYS A 111 -7.32 13.98 13.56
CA LYS A 111 -8.61 14.37 14.17
C LYS A 111 -9.36 15.45 13.39
N SER A 112 -8.90 15.78 12.17
CA SER A 112 -9.60 16.72 11.31
C SER A 112 -11.03 16.29 11.05
N VAL A 113 -11.96 17.23 11.17
CA VAL A 113 -13.39 17.04 10.86
C VAL A 113 -13.83 18.22 10.01
N SER A 114 -14.36 17.95 8.82
CA SER A 114 -14.93 18.99 7.96
C SER A 114 -16.31 19.43 8.45
N TYR A 115 -16.79 20.58 7.97
CA TYR A 115 -18.13 21.05 8.26
C TYR A 115 -19.25 20.09 7.81
N LYS A 116 -18.98 19.20 6.84
CA LYS A 116 -19.87 18.10 6.40
C LYS A 116 -19.70 16.81 7.19
N GLY A 117 -18.76 16.77 8.15
CA GLY A 117 -18.52 15.62 9.00
C GLY A 117 -17.55 14.59 8.42
N ALA A 118 -16.87 14.87 7.31
CA ALA A 118 -15.76 14.03 6.82
C ALA A 118 -14.62 14.05 7.84
N ARG A 119 -13.89 12.91 8.00
CA ARG A 119 -12.95 12.72 9.10
C ARG A 119 -11.59 12.21 8.65
N GLY A 120 -10.59 12.54 9.45
CA GLY A 120 -9.21 12.03 9.32
C GLY A 120 -8.42 12.70 8.23
N VAL A 121 -7.20 12.19 7.98
CA VAL A 121 -6.25 12.75 7.01
C VAL A 121 -6.82 12.79 5.59
N TRP A 122 -7.55 11.75 5.20
CA TRP A 122 -8.14 11.61 3.87
C TRP A 122 -9.61 12.03 3.80
N GLN A 123 -10.14 12.61 4.86
CA GLN A 123 -11.50 13.17 4.92
C GLN A 123 -12.60 12.23 4.37
N VAL A 124 -12.61 11.00 4.86
CA VAL A 124 -13.66 10.04 4.49
C VAL A 124 -14.95 10.34 5.25
N MET A 125 -16.07 10.32 4.54
CA MET A 125 -17.39 10.48 5.15
C MET A 125 -17.76 9.25 6.01
N PRO A 126 -18.23 9.40 7.26
CA PRO A 126 -18.59 8.27 8.11
C PRO A 126 -19.61 7.31 7.49
N VAL A 127 -20.55 7.82 6.70
CA VAL A 127 -21.52 7.00 5.99
C VAL A 127 -20.82 6.10 4.95
N ARG A 128 -19.80 6.60 4.27
CA ARG A 128 -19.00 5.83 3.31
C ARG A 128 -18.06 4.85 4.01
N ALA A 129 -17.43 5.30 5.10
CA ALA A 129 -16.59 4.41 5.90
C ALA A 129 -17.34 3.17 6.39
N ARG A 130 -18.61 3.32 6.83
CA ARG A 130 -19.45 2.18 7.23
C ARG A 130 -19.67 1.16 6.11
N THR A 131 -19.83 1.59 4.86
CA THR A 131 -19.95 0.63 3.74
C THR A 131 -18.66 -0.16 3.48
N HIS A 132 -17.54 0.31 4.04
CA HIS A 132 -16.24 -0.34 3.97
C HIS A 132 -15.85 -1.07 5.27
N GLY A 133 -16.75 -1.13 6.26
CA GLY A 133 -16.53 -1.81 7.54
C GLY A 133 -15.85 -0.97 8.63
N TYR A 134 -15.80 0.37 8.47
CA TYR A 134 -15.16 1.28 9.45
C TYR A 134 -16.18 2.15 10.16
N SER A 135 -15.96 2.39 11.45
CA SER A 135 -16.71 3.36 12.24
C SER A 135 -16.18 4.79 12.02
N ALA A 136 -16.97 5.79 12.45
CA ALA A 136 -16.52 7.18 12.44
C ALA A 136 -15.29 7.43 13.33
N ARG A 137 -15.08 6.60 14.38
CA ARG A 137 -13.91 6.67 15.27
C ARG A 137 -12.66 6.12 14.59
N ASP A 138 -12.80 5.07 13.79
CA ASP A 138 -11.69 4.46 13.06
C ASP A 138 -11.05 5.45 12.08
N LEU A 139 -11.79 6.42 11.56
CA LEU A 139 -11.28 7.46 10.67
C LEU A 139 -10.32 8.45 11.35
N GLN A 140 -10.20 8.43 12.67
CA GLN A 140 -9.21 9.20 13.43
C GLN A 140 -7.91 8.44 13.68
N ASP A 141 -7.87 7.17 13.34
CA ASP A 141 -6.66 6.37 13.21
C ASP A 141 -6.13 6.47 11.79
N ASP A 142 -4.87 6.86 11.62
CA ASP A 142 -4.29 7.13 10.30
C ASP A 142 -4.27 5.89 9.40
N GLU A 143 -4.02 4.71 9.95
CA GLU A 143 -3.94 3.48 9.19
C GLU A 143 -5.31 3.05 8.67
N LYS A 144 -6.31 3.03 9.56
CA LYS A 144 -7.69 2.71 9.20
C LYS A 144 -8.30 3.75 8.26
N CYS A 145 -7.97 5.02 8.46
CA CYS A 145 -8.40 6.10 7.59
C CYS A 145 -7.81 5.95 6.18
N ALA A 146 -6.50 5.63 6.07
CA ALA A 146 -5.86 5.37 4.77
C ALA A 146 -6.51 4.18 4.05
N GLU A 147 -6.80 3.10 4.77
CA GLU A 147 -7.44 1.93 4.19
C GLU A 147 -8.88 2.22 3.74
N ALA A 148 -9.67 2.91 4.55
CA ALA A 148 -11.01 3.36 4.18
C ALA A 148 -10.97 4.30 2.95
N ALA A 149 -9.97 5.18 2.86
CA ALA A 149 -9.78 6.09 1.73
C ALA A 149 -9.43 5.36 0.43
N VAL A 150 -8.59 4.33 0.49
CA VAL A 150 -8.27 3.48 -0.68
C VAL A 150 -9.52 2.76 -1.16
N ARG A 151 -10.33 2.20 -0.27
CA ARG A 151 -11.60 1.53 -0.62
C ARG A 151 -12.61 2.52 -1.21
N GLU A 152 -12.68 3.73 -0.66
CA GLU A 152 -13.54 4.79 -1.21
C GLU A 152 -13.05 5.21 -2.61
N LEU A 153 -11.75 5.41 -2.82
CA LEU A 153 -11.19 5.73 -4.13
C LEU A 153 -11.45 4.61 -5.14
N TYR A 154 -11.39 3.35 -4.71
CA TYR A 154 -11.72 2.21 -5.56
C TYR A 154 -13.21 2.23 -5.98
N SER A 155 -14.11 2.52 -5.05
CA SER A 155 -15.54 2.73 -5.36
C SER A 155 -15.74 3.84 -6.39
N LYS A 156 -14.97 4.95 -6.26
CA LYS A 156 -15.02 6.04 -7.25
C LYS A 156 -14.42 5.64 -8.60
N LEU A 157 -13.41 4.77 -8.61
CA LEU A 157 -12.83 4.26 -9.84
C LEU A 157 -13.85 3.42 -10.63
N LEU A 158 -14.60 2.57 -9.94
CA LEU A 158 -15.70 1.82 -10.54
C LEU A 158 -16.78 2.75 -11.11
N MET A 159 -17.22 3.76 -10.35
CA MET A 159 -18.17 4.77 -10.80
C MET A 159 -17.65 5.60 -12.01
N ALA A 160 -16.33 5.70 -12.15
CA ALA A 160 -15.67 6.42 -13.24
C ALA A 160 -15.32 5.51 -14.44
N ASN A 161 -15.80 4.25 -14.46
CA ASN A 161 -15.47 3.26 -15.50
C ASN A 161 -13.94 3.10 -15.70
N GLY A 162 -13.19 3.00 -14.61
CA GLY A 162 -11.74 2.83 -14.63
C GLY A 162 -10.93 4.13 -14.87
N ASN A 163 -11.57 5.27 -15.08
CA ASN A 163 -10.87 6.54 -15.28
C ASN A 163 -10.44 7.14 -13.94
N LEU A 164 -9.15 7.00 -13.61
CA LEU A 164 -8.57 7.43 -12.34
C LEU A 164 -8.67 8.95 -12.12
N VAL A 165 -8.49 9.77 -13.16
CA VAL A 165 -8.62 11.23 -13.05
C VAL A 165 -10.03 11.61 -12.65
N LYS A 166 -11.03 11.02 -13.30
CA LYS A 166 -12.44 11.20 -12.96
C LYS A 166 -12.76 10.66 -11.56
N ALA A 167 -12.21 9.51 -11.19
CA ALA A 167 -12.39 8.92 -9.86
C ALA A 167 -11.90 9.86 -8.74
N LYS A 168 -10.72 10.43 -8.89
CA LYS A 168 -10.15 11.40 -7.93
C LYS A 168 -10.99 12.68 -7.85
N LYS A 169 -11.54 13.16 -8.96
CA LYS A 169 -12.50 14.29 -8.93
C LYS A 169 -13.77 13.92 -8.18
N LEU A 170 -14.30 12.70 -8.38
CA LEU A 170 -15.48 12.18 -7.69
C LEU A 170 -15.26 11.94 -6.20
N TYR A 171 -14.02 11.88 -5.76
CA TYR A 171 -13.69 11.72 -4.33
C TYR A 171 -14.22 12.91 -3.50
N CYS A 172 -14.05 14.13 -3.99
CA CYS A 172 -14.64 15.34 -3.38
C CYS A 172 -16.18 15.38 -3.47
N GLY A 173 -16.77 14.67 -4.44
CA GLY A 173 -18.21 14.74 -4.76
C GLY A 173 -18.49 15.49 -6.05
N TRP A 174 -19.72 16.04 -6.14
CA TRP A 174 -20.23 16.73 -7.33
C TRP A 174 -20.40 18.23 -7.08
N GLY A 175 -20.43 19.00 -8.16
CA GLY A 175 -20.76 20.43 -8.14
C GLY A 175 -19.56 21.35 -8.35
N PRO A 176 -19.75 22.67 -8.21
CA PRO A 176 -18.72 23.69 -8.47
C PRO A 176 -17.44 23.49 -7.63
N GLN A 177 -17.58 23.03 -6.40
CA GLN A 177 -16.46 22.73 -5.49
C GLN A 177 -15.51 21.65 -6.03
N ALA A 178 -16.00 20.73 -6.88
CA ALA A 178 -15.20 19.69 -7.48
C ALA A 178 -14.15 20.25 -8.47
N ASN A 179 -14.40 21.39 -9.09
CA ASN A 179 -13.42 22.05 -9.97
C ASN A 179 -12.29 22.71 -9.16
N ALA A 180 -12.63 23.41 -8.09
CA ALA A 180 -11.64 23.99 -7.17
C ALA A 180 -10.81 22.91 -6.47
N TYR A 181 -11.43 21.80 -6.10
CA TYR A 181 -10.76 20.62 -5.57
C TYR A 181 -9.75 20.06 -6.57
N GLU A 182 -10.17 19.86 -7.81
CA GLU A 182 -9.32 19.34 -8.88
C GLU A 182 -8.13 20.25 -9.18
N ALA A 183 -8.34 21.57 -9.21
CA ALA A 183 -7.25 22.53 -9.39
C ALA A 183 -6.20 22.41 -8.25
N ARG A 184 -6.65 22.35 -7.00
CA ARG A 184 -5.78 22.18 -5.83
C ARG A 184 -5.06 20.83 -5.85
N ARG A 185 -5.76 19.76 -6.20
CA ARG A 185 -5.18 18.43 -6.33
C ARG A 185 -4.04 18.40 -7.37
N ARG A 186 -4.24 19.04 -8.53
CA ARG A 186 -3.20 19.17 -9.58
C ARG A 186 -1.99 19.96 -9.09
N GLN A 187 -2.20 20.98 -8.29
CA GLN A 187 -1.10 21.73 -7.69
C GLN A 187 -0.26 20.86 -6.76
N TYR A 188 -0.90 20.07 -5.87
CA TYR A 188 -0.18 19.12 -5.02
C TYR A 188 0.48 17.98 -5.81
N ARG A 189 -0.16 17.53 -6.88
CA ARG A 189 0.49 16.56 -7.79
C ARG A 189 1.77 17.12 -8.39
N LYS A 190 1.76 18.38 -8.83
CA LYS A 190 2.94 19.07 -9.35
C LYS A 190 4.04 19.15 -8.30
N GLU A 191 3.71 19.55 -7.07
CA GLU A 191 4.65 19.60 -5.95
C GLU A 191 5.31 18.21 -5.70
N LEU A 192 4.54 17.15 -5.67
CA LEU A 192 5.04 15.78 -5.49
C LEU A 192 5.98 15.35 -6.62
N LEU A 193 5.66 15.68 -7.87
CA LEU A 193 6.49 15.37 -9.02
C LEU A 193 7.81 16.16 -9.02
N GLU A 194 7.79 17.41 -8.59
CA GLU A 194 9.00 18.23 -8.42
C GLU A 194 9.94 17.61 -7.37
N GLU A 195 9.41 17.11 -6.24
CA GLU A 195 10.22 16.41 -5.25
C GLU A 195 10.78 15.10 -5.81
N MET A 196 10.00 14.32 -6.56
CA MET A 196 10.52 13.11 -7.22
C MET A 196 11.69 13.42 -8.15
N THR A 197 11.58 14.48 -8.94
CA THR A 197 12.64 14.91 -9.86
C THR A 197 13.92 15.29 -9.10
N ARG A 198 13.81 16.00 -7.97
CA ARG A 198 14.93 16.33 -7.09
C ARG A 198 15.64 15.09 -6.56
N PHE A 199 14.89 14.10 -6.09
CA PHE A 199 15.47 12.85 -5.60
C PHE A 199 16.16 12.04 -6.69
N ALA A 200 15.60 12.00 -7.91
CA ALA A 200 16.23 11.35 -9.05
C ALA A 200 17.58 11.99 -9.39
N GLN A 201 17.62 13.32 -9.48
CA GLN A 201 18.86 14.06 -9.75
C GLN A 201 19.92 13.84 -8.66
N GLN A 202 19.53 13.81 -7.39
CA GLN A 202 20.46 13.53 -6.27
C GLN A 202 21.01 12.10 -6.33
N GLY A 203 20.18 11.13 -6.73
CA GLY A 203 20.59 9.73 -6.94
C GLY A 203 21.66 9.61 -8.01
N ASP A 204 21.45 10.24 -9.17
CA ASP A 204 22.37 10.23 -10.31
C ASP A 204 23.73 10.88 -9.94
N ILE A 205 23.72 11.97 -9.16
CA ILE A 205 24.95 12.63 -8.70
C ILE A 205 25.73 11.68 -7.77
N ARG A 206 25.08 11.04 -6.80
CA ARG A 206 25.71 10.08 -5.88
C ARG A 206 26.33 8.91 -6.62
N GLU A 207 25.63 8.36 -7.61
CA GLU A 207 26.15 7.25 -8.41
C GLU A 207 27.37 7.66 -9.26
N LYS A 208 27.35 8.84 -9.88
CA LYS A 208 28.51 9.38 -10.62
C LYS A 208 29.72 9.60 -9.72
N VAL A 209 29.54 10.13 -8.53
CA VAL A 209 30.62 10.32 -7.55
C VAL A 209 31.18 8.97 -7.09
N ALA A 210 30.32 8.00 -6.78
CA ALA A 210 30.75 6.65 -6.38
C ALA A 210 31.54 5.91 -7.45
N ARG A 211 31.27 6.17 -8.74
CA ARG A 211 32.04 5.58 -9.86
C ARG A 211 33.37 6.29 -10.13
N ALA A 212 33.55 7.50 -9.63
CA ALA A 212 34.77 8.31 -9.84
C ALA A 212 35.81 8.12 -8.72
N LEU A 213 35.45 7.48 -7.60
CA LEU A 213 36.33 7.11 -6.49
C LEU A 213 36.76 5.67 -6.62
#